data_f130df4729e29e40a3cf6afecac6000c
#
_entry.id   f130df4729e29e40a3cf6afecac6000c
#
_cell.length_a   1.000
_cell.length_b   1.000
_cell.length_c   1.000
_cell.angle_alpha   90.00
_cell.angle_beta   90.00
_cell.angle_gamma   90.00
#
_symmetry.space_group_name_H-M   'P 1'
#
loop_
_entity.id
_entity.type
_entity.pdbx_description
1 polymer ?
#
loop_
_entity_poly.entity_id
_entity_poly.type
_entity_poly.pdbx_seq_one_letter_code
_entity_poly.pdbx_strand_id
1 'polypeptide(L)'
;MAGNRFDRFPMGKIDGTRMWQVGEEVRSRRTAAMPKINPFTAGLYCATMMAQIDLLIEKGHCLSEVANESVIEAVDSLNPYMHFKGVAFMVDNCSTTARLGSRKWAPRFDYNIVQQAFVAYDANRPVDAELIAAFKSHKVHEALAVCATMRPSVDISLSE
;
A
#
# COMPACT_ATOMS: atom_id res chain seq x y z
N MET A 1 -0.71 14.99 -4.37
CA MET A 1 0.27 15.89 -3.74
C MET A 1 -0.16 16.29 -2.33
N ALA A 2 -0.46 15.30 -1.54
CA ALA A 2 -0.89 15.50 -0.15
C ALA A 2 0.20 16.17 0.71
N GLY A 3 1.47 16.02 0.33
CA GLY A 3 2.60 16.53 1.10
C GLY A 3 2.65 18.05 1.32
N ASN A 4 1.87 18.84 0.60
CA ASN A 4 1.84 20.30 0.73
C ASN A 4 0.60 20.82 1.47
N ARG A 5 -0.20 19.92 2.06
CA ARG A 5 -1.45 20.27 2.72
C ARG A 5 -1.55 19.68 4.12
N PHE A 6 -0.45 19.69 4.85
CA PHE A 6 -0.41 19.18 6.23
C PHE A 6 -1.42 19.84 7.16
N ASP A 7 -1.77 21.09 6.89
CA ASP A 7 -2.81 21.84 7.58
C ASP A 7 -4.22 21.22 7.46
N ARG A 8 -4.46 20.43 6.42
CA ARG A 8 -5.73 19.73 6.16
C ARG A 8 -5.78 18.31 6.71
N PHE A 9 -4.64 17.75 7.05
CA PHE A 9 -4.61 16.40 7.63
C PHE A 9 -5.10 16.42 9.07
N PRO A 10 -5.97 15.48 9.46
CA PRO A 10 -6.41 15.34 10.85
C PRO A 10 -5.30 14.75 11.71
N MET A 11 -4.22 15.50 11.91
CA MET A 11 -2.98 15.03 12.53
C MET A 11 -3.19 14.40 13.90
N GLY A 12 -4.14 14.92 14.68
CA GLY A 12 -4.50 14.33 15.98
C GLY A 12 -5.08 12.93 15.90
N LYS A 13 -5.58 12.52 14.72
CA LYS A 13 -6.05 11.15 14.46
C LYS A 13 -4.94 10.23 13.94
N ILE A 14 -3.88 10.80 13.37
CA ILE A 14 -2.82 10.05 12.71
C ILE A 14 -1.67 9.78 13.67
N ASP A 15 -1.32 10.72 14.51
CA ASP A 15 -0.04 10.66 15.17
C ASP A 15 0.03 11.29 16.56
N GLY A 16 0.35 10.47 17.55
CA GLY A 16 0.96 10.88 18.80
C GLY A 16 2.50 10.96 18.73
N THR A 17 3.13 10.62 17.59
CA THR A 17 4.58 10.63 17.41
C THR A 17 5.02 11.82 16.55
N ARG A 18 6.29 12.07 16.43
CA ARG A 18 6.85 13.13 15.58
C ARG A 18 7.21 12.67 14.17
N MET A 19 6.73 11.51 13.73
CA MET A 19 7.14 10.92 12.44
C MET A 19 6.83 11.81 11.25
N TRP A 20 5.70 12.51 11.25
CA TRP A 20 5.36 13.45 10.18
C TRP A 20 6.33 14.64 10.13
N GLN A 21 6.79 15.17 11.28
CA GLN A 21 7.79 16.25 11.36
C GLN A 21 9.15 15.78 10.82
N VAL A 22 9.57 14.57 11.21
CA VAL A 22 10.79 13.95 10.68
C VAL A 22 10.67 13.78 9.16
N GLY A 23 9.53 13.33 8.66
CA GLY A 23 9.27 13.17 7.24
C GLY A 23 9.34 14.51 6.49
N GLU A 24 8.84 15.59 7.07
CA GLU A 24 8.93 16.94 6.51
C GLU A 24 10.38 17.42 6.47
N GLU A 25 11.10 17.29 7.57
CA GLU A 25 12.51 17.66 7.65
C GLU A 25 13.36 16.89 6.64
N VAL A 26 13.17 15.58 6.50
CA VAL A 26 13.86 14.77 5.50
C VAL A 26 13.52 15.24 4.09
N ARG A 27 12.27 15.58 3.80
CA ARG A 27 11.87 16.10 2.48
C ARG A 27 12.47 17.47 2.18
N SER A 28 12.57 18.34 3.17
CA SER A 28 13.16 19.68 3.00
C SER A 28 14.64 19.64 2.64
N ARG A 29 15.33 18.57 3.01
CA ARG A 29 16.76 18.35 2.71
C ARG A 29 17.00 17.79 1.30
N ARG A 30 15.95 17.45 0.54
CA ARG A 30 16.08 16.89 -0.80
C ARG A 30 16.55 17.99 -1.78
N THR A 31 17.57 17.67 -2.54
CA THR A 31 18.05 18.53 -3.61
C THR A 31 17.31 18.25 -4.92
N ALA A 32 17.39 19.19 -5.87
CA ALA A 32 16.80 19.00 -7.20
C ALA A 32 17.43 17.82 -7.98
N ALA A 33 18.65 17.42 -7.62
CA ALA A 33 19.33 16.27 -8.21
C ALA A 33 18.82 14.92 -7.72
N MET A 34 18.07 14.87 -6.60
CA MET A 34 17.52 13.63 -6.10
C MET A 34 16.29 13.20 -6.90
N PRO A 35 16.23 11.95 -7.38
CA PRO A 35 15.08 11.47 -8.13
C PRO A 35 13.80 11.52 -7.29
N LYS A 36 12.69 11.88 -7.93
CA LYS A 36 11.37 11.92 -7.31
C LYS A 36 10.76 10.52 -7.30
N ILE A 37 11.18 9.68 -6.38
CA ILE A 37 10.76 8.28 -6.31
C ILE A 37 9.40 8.02 -5.64
N ASN A 38 8.83 9.00 -4.94
CA ASN A 38 7.56 8.79 -4.23
C ASN A 38 6.39 8.39 -5.16
N PRO A 39 6.18 8.99 -6.34
CA PRO A 39 5.14 8.53 -7.26
C PRO A 39 5.37 7.09 -7.72
N PHE A 40 6.62 6.72 -7.96
CA PHE A 40 7.00 5.37 -8.34
C PHE A 40 6.70 4.35 -7.23
N THR A 41 7.10 4.63 -5.99
CA THR A 41 6.85 3.72 -4.86
C THR A 41 5.38 3.58 -4.53
N ALA A 42 4.58 4.64 -4.67
CA ALA A 42 3.13 4.58 -4.54
C ALA A 42 2.50 3.70 -5.62
N GLY A 43 2.96 3.84 -6.87
CA GLY A 43 2.52 2.99 -7.97
C GLY A 43 2.85 1.51 -7.75
N LEU A 44 4.07 1.23 -7.28
CA LEU A 44 4.49 -0.14 -6.96
C LEU A 44 3.64 -0.76 -5.84
N TYR A 45 3.33 0.00 -4.80
CA TYR A 45 2.46 -0.45 -3.72
C TYR A 45 1.05 -0.79 -4.23
N CYS A 46 0.43 0.12 -4.99
CA CYS A 46 -0.89 -0.13 -5.59
C CYS A 46 -0.89 -1.33 -6.54
N ALA A 47 0.11 -1.44 -7.41
CA ALA A 47 0.22 -2.55 -8.34
C ALA A 47 0.35 -3.91 -7.63
N THR A 48 1.14 -3.98 -6.57
CA THR A 48 1.30 -5.21 -5.78
C THR A 48 -0.01 -5.60 -5.10
N MET A 49 -0.74 -4.63 -4.56
CA MET A 49 -2.05 -4.84 -3.95
C MET A 49 -3.06 -5.36 -4.99
N MET A 50 -3.15 -4.71 -6.14
CA MET A 50 -4.09 -5.12 -7.20
C MET A 50 -3.74 -6.49 -7.79
N ALA A 51 -2.47 -6.79 -8.01
CA ALA A 51 -2.05 -8.10 -8.49
C ALA A 51 -2.44 -9.23 -7.52
N GLN A 52 -2.36 -9.00 -6.22
CA GLN A 52 -2.81 -9.94 -5.21
C GLN A 52 -4.33 -10.15 -5.26
N ILE A 53 -5.10 -9.07 -5.39
CA ILE A 53 -6.56 -9.09 -5.52
C ILE A 53 -6.97 -9.87 -6.77
N ASP A 54 -6.41 -9.53 -7.92
CA ASP A 54 -6.75 -10.16 -9.20
C ASP A 54 -6.42 -11.65 -9.19
N LEU A 55 -5.26 -12.04 -8.63
CA LEU A 55 -4.86 -13.43 -8.51
C LEU A 55 -5.87 -14.24 -7.67
N LEU A 56 -6.31 -13.72 -6.54
CA LEU A 56 -7.26 -14.40 -5.67
C LEU A 56 -8.63 -14.55 -6.36
N ILE A 57 -9.09 -13.52 -7.07
CA ILE A 57 -10.33 -13.58 -7.86
C ILE A 57 -10.21 -14.62 -8.97
N GLU A 58 -9.10 -14.64 -9.71
CA GLU A 58 -8.85 -15.63 -10.76
C GLU A 58 -8.87 -17.06 -10.21
N LYS A 59 -8.42 -17.25 -8.98
CA LYS A 59 -8.46 -18.56 -8.29
C LYS A 59 -9.81 -18.91 -7.67
N GLY A 60 -10.82 -18.05 -7.84
CA GLY A 60 -12.19 -18.33 -7.45
C GLY A 60 -12.56 -17.96 -6.01
N HIS A 61 -11.72 -17.17 -5.34
CA HIS A 61 -12.03 -16.66 -4.00
C HIS A 61 -13.16 -15.63 -4.06
N CYS A 62 -14.03 -15.61 -3.05
CA CYS A 62 -15.10 -14.62 -2.96
C CYS A 62 -14.56 -13.23 -2.59
N LEU A 63 -15.27 -12.17 -3.01
CA LEU A 63 -14.79 -10.79 -2.82
C LEU A 63 -14.58 -10.39 -1.36
N SER A 64 -15.36 -10.94 -0.43
CA SER A 64 -15.17 -10.68 1.01
C SER A 64 -13.85 -11.26 1.52
N GLU A 65 -13.50 -12.47 1.10
CA GLU A 65 -12.22 -13.10 1.43
C GLU A 65 -11.06 -12.33 0.77
N VAL A 66 -11.19 -11.98 -0.51
CA VAL A 66 -10.20 -11.20 -1.23
C VAL A 66 -9.94 -9.85 -0.54
N ALA A 67 -10.98 -9.13 -0.16
CA ALA A 67 -10.85 -7.87 0.55
C ALA A 67 -10.16 -8.03 1.91
N ASN A 68 -10.50 -9.09 2.65
CA ASN A 68 -9.87 -9.39 3.93
C ASN A 68 -8.38 -9.70 3.78
N GLU A 69 -8.04 -10.67 2.95
CA GLU A 69 -6.66 -11.14 2.79
C GLU A 69 -5.73 -10.08 2.20
N SER A 70 -6.22 -9.28 1.25
CA SER A 70 -5.37 -8.36 0.50
C SER A 70 -5.23 -6.99 1.16
N VAL A 71 -6.33 -6.45 1.69
CA VAL A 71 -6.35 -5.05 2.16
C VAL A 71 -6.50 -4.96 3.67
N ILE A 72 -7.51 -5.66 4.21
CA ILE A 72 -7.88 -5.50 5.62
C ILE A 72 -6.77 -6.01 6.54
N GLU A 73 -6.24 -7.19 6.29
CA GLU A 73 -5.12 -7.71 7.08
C GLU A 73 -3.86 -6.85 6.94
N ALA A 74 -3.60 -6.30 5.76
CA ALA A 74 -2.47 -5.40 5.58
C ALA A 74 -2.58 -4.16 6.49
N VAL A 75 -3.78 -3.59 6.61
CA VAL A 75 -4.01 -2.37 7.40
C VAL A 75 -4.14 -2.65 8.88
N ASP A 76 -4.89 -3.69 9.27
CA ASP A 76 -5.25 -3.94 10.66
C ASP A 76 -4.22 -4.73 11.44
N SER A 77 -3.34 -5.48 10.77
CA SER A 77 -2.32 -6.29 11.43
C SER A 77 -0.91 -6.13 10.86
N LEU A 78 -0.69 -6.32 9.58
CA LEU A 78 0.65 -6.36 9.01
C LEU A 78 1.36 -5.00 9.11
N ASN A 79 0.69 -3.92 8.70
CA ASN A 79 1.26 -2.57 8.79
C ASN A 79 1.50 -2.11 10.24
N PRO A 80 0.59 -2.33 11.20
CA PRO A 80 0.86 -2.08 12.60
C PRO A 80 2.06 -2.85 13.14
N TYR A 81 2.19 -4.13 12.83
CA TYR A 81 3.35 -4.91 13.24
C TYR A 81 4.66 -4.34 12.68
N MET A 82 4.68 -3.99 11.41
CA MET A 82 5.85 -3.34 10.79
C MET A 82 6.15 -1.99 11.42
N HIS A 83 5.12 -1.19 11.69
CA HIS A 83 5.27 0.13 12.31
C HIS A 83 5.94 0.04 13.69
N PHE A 84 5.49 -0.89 14.52
CA PHE A 84 5.99 -0.99 15.90
C PHE A 84 7.34 -1.69 16.01
N LYS A 85 7.60 -2.74 15.25
CA LYS A 85 8.77 -3.60 15.45
C LYS A 85 9.49 -4.04 14.18
N GLY A 86 9.09 -3.51 13.01
CA GLY A 86 9.75 -3.78 11.75
C GLY A 86 9.24 -5.02 11.00
N VAL A 87 9.76 -5.21 9.78
CA VAL A 87 9.27 -6.23 8.84
C VAL A 87 9.50 -7.65 9.35
N ALA A 88 10.65 -7.92 9.96
CA ALA A 88 10.95 -9.25 10.50
C ALA A 88 9.96 -9.64 11.60
N PHE A 89 9.63 -8.70 12.48
CA PHE A 89 8.62 -8.93 13.51
C PHE A 89 7.24 -9.21 12.90
N MET A 90 6.85 -8.46 11.89
CA MET A 90 5.59 -8.71 11.17
C MET A 90 5.55 -10.15 10.63
N VAL A 91 6.59 -10.58 9.92
CA VAL A 91 6.65 -11.95 9.38
C VAL A 91 6.55 -12.99 10.51
N ASP A 92 7.27 -12.81 11.60
CA ASP A 92 7.35 -13.80 12.68
C ASP A 92 6.08 -13.85 13.55
N ASN A 93 5.24 -12.81 13.51
CA ASN A 93 3.95 -12.78 14.23
C ASN A 93 2.75 -13.18 13.38
N CYS A 94 2.95 -13.52 12.13
CA CYS A 94 1.92 -14.12 11.28
C CYS A 94 1.68 -15.60 11.65
N SER A 95 0.61 -16.16 11.10
CA SER A 95 0.33 -17.60 11.19
C SER A 95 1.50 -18.43 10.66
N THR A 96 1.60 -19.69 11.06
CA THR A 96 2.64 -20.61 10.57
C THR A 96 2.65 -20.68 9.04
N THR A 97 1.48 -20.75 8.43
CA THR A 97 1.31 -20.78 6.97
C THR A 97 1.83 -19.50 6.32
N ALA A 98 1.45 -18.33 6.85
CA ALA A 98 1.89 -17.05 6.33
C ALA A 98 3.41 -16.85 6.48
N ARG A 99 3.99 -17.26 7.61
CA ARG A 99 5.45 -17.23 7.81
C ARG A 99 6.21 -18.09 6.80
N LEU A 100 5.73 -19.30 6.57
CA LEU A 100 6.33 -20.20 5.57
C LEU A 100 6.20 -19.63 4.16
N GLY A 101 5.01 -19.08 3.82
CA GLY A 101 4.76 -18.44 2.54
C GLY A 101 5.67 -17.24 2.32
N SER A 102 5.78 -16.35 3.29
CA SER A 102 6.63 -15.16 3.23
C SER A 102 8.10 -15.54 3.00
N ARG A 103 8.62 -16.51 3.74
CA ARG A 103 10.01 -16.95 3.60
C ARG A 103 10.29 -17.65 2.27
N LYS A 104 9.30 -18.39 1.74
CA LYS A 104 9.44 -19.13 0.48
C LYS A 104 9.28 -18.24 -0.75
N TRP A 105 8.28 -17.33 -0.72
CA TRP A 105 7.85 -16.61 -1.92
C TRP A 105 8.36 -15.18 -1.99
N ALA A 106 8.53 -14.48 -0.86
CA ALA A 106 8.97 -13.10 -0.87
C ALA A 106 10.29 -12.88 -1.63
N PRO A 107 11.34 -13.69 -1.44
CA PRO A 107 12.59 -13.52 -2.20
C PRO A 107 12.42 -13.68 -3.72
N ARG A 108 11.45 -14.48 -4.16
CA ARG A 108 11.15 -14.66 -5.59
C ARG A 108 10.40 -13.48 -6.17
N PHE A 109 9.43 -12.97 -5.44
CA PHE A 109 8.69 -11.77 -5.83
C PHE A 109 9.58 -10.54 -5.79
N ASP A 110 10.40 -10.39 -4.76
CA ASP A 110 11.37 -9.30 -4.65
C ASP A 110 12.28 -9.25 -5.88
N TYR A 111 12.85 -10.37 -6.27
CA TYR A 111 13.68 -10.46 -7.47
C TYR A 111 12.92 -9.99 -8.73
N ASN A 112 11.71 -10.51 -8.95
CA ASN A 112 10.93 -10.16 -10.12
C ASN A 112 10.53 -8.67 -10.13
N ILE A 113 10.10 -8.15 -8.99
CA ILE A 113 9.73 -6.74 -8.85
C ILE A 113 10.93 -5.85 -9.14
N VAL A 114 12.08 -6.11 -8.54
CA VAL A 114 13.29 -5.30 -8.74
C VAL A 114 13.74 -5.31 -10.20
N GLN A 115 13.71 -6.47 -10.86
CA GLN A 115 14.10 -6.57 -12.28
C GLN A 115 13.18 -5.76 -13.21
N GLN A 116 11.89 -5.66 -12.90
CA GLN A 116 10.92 -4.96 -13.74
C GLN A 116 10.70 -3.49 -13.31
N ALA A 117 10.89 -3.19 -12.04
CA ALA A 117 10.58 -1.88 -11.50
C ALA A 117 11.44 -0.77 -12.13
N PHE A 118 12.74 -0.98 -12.27
CA PHE A 118 13.64 0.00 -12.88
C PHE A 118 13.35 0.16 -14.38
N VAL A 119 13.03 -0.90 -15.08
CA VAL A 119 12.62 -0.83 -16.49
C VAL A 119 11.35 0.00 -16.65
N ALA A 120 10.37 -0.19 -15.77
CA ALA A 120 9.13 0.58 -15.80
C ALA A 120 9.37 2.06 -15.43
N TYR A 121 10.24 2.33 -14.46
CA TYR A 121 10.61 3.68 -14.08
C TYR A 121 11.32 4.44 -15.21
N ASP A 122 12.30 3.81 -15.81
CA ASP A 122 13.11 4.42 -16.88
C ASP A 122 12.32 4.61 -18.19
N ALA A 123 11.31 3.78 -18.43
CA ALA A 123 10.44 3.90 -19.60
C ALA A 123 9.62 5.19 -19.62
N ASN A 124 9.36 5.79 -18.46
CA ASN A 124 8.63 7.06 -18.28
C ASN A 124 7.40 7.20 -19.18
N ARG A 125 6.58 6.16 -19.26
CA ARG A 125 5.41 6.12 -20.12
C ARG A 125 4.34 7.11 -19.65
N PRO A 126 3.52 7.65 -20.58
CA PRO A 126 2.40 8.49 -20.21
C PRO A 126 1.37 7.70 -19.38
N VAL A 127 0.49 8.45 -18.73
CA VAL A 127 -0.61 7.88 -17.95
C VAL A 127 -1.49 7.02 -18.86
N ASP A 128 -1.78 5.79 -18.45
CA ASP A 128 -2.68 4.87 -19.11
C ASP A 128 -4.10 5.07 -18.60
N ALA A 129 -4.94 5.72 -19.40
CA ALA A 129 -6.30 6.06 -19.03
C ALA A 129 -7.21 4.82 -18.88
N GLU A 130 -6.98 3.78 -19.70
CA GLU A 130 -7.76 2.54 -19.63
C GLU A 130 -7.45 1.77 -18.36
N LEU A 131 -6.18 1.67 -18.00
CA LEU A 131 -5.75 1.03 -16.75
C LEU A 131 -6.31 1.75 -15.53
N ILE A 132 -6.31 3.09 -15.55
CA ILE A 132 -6.91 3.89 -14.47
C ILE A 132 -8.42 3.65 -14.38
N ALA A 133 -9.11 3.61 -15.50
CA ALA A 133 -10.55 3.34 -15.52
C ALA A 133 -10.86 1.94 -14.96
N ALA A 134 -10.11 0.92 -15.39
CA ALA A 134 -10.24 -0.45 -14.88
C ALA A 134 -9.99 -0.52 -13.37
N PHE A 135 -8.96 0.14 -12.88
CA PHE A 135 -8.68 0.23 -11.44
C PHE A 135 -9.84 0.87 -10.68
N LYS A 136 -10.35 2.01 -11.14
CA LYS A 136 -11.44 2.74 -10.46
C LYS A 136 -12.77 2.00 -10.44
N SER A 137 -13.04 1.18 -11.45
CA SER A 137 -14.27 0.39 -11.57
C SER A 137 -14.17 -1.01 -10.99
N HIS A 138 -13.06 -1.36 -10.37
CA HIS A 138 -12.84 -2.71 -9.85
C HIS A 138 -13.81 -3.07 -8.72
N LYS A 139 -14.44 -4.24 -8.81
CA LYS A 139 -15.46 -4.70 -7.85
C LYS A 139 -14.99 -4.81 -6.39
N VAL A 140 -13.69 -4.93 -6.17
CA VAL A 140 -13.13 -4.96 -4.81
C VAL A 140 -13.46 -3.70 -4.02
N HIS A 141 -13.65 -2.55 -4.67
CA HIS A 141 -14.00 -1.29 -3.99
C HIS A 141 -15.38 -1.36 -3.32
N GLU A 142 -16.34 -2.02 -3.94
CA GLU A 142 -17.66 -2.26 -3.35
C GLU A 142 -17.54 -3.17 -2.12
N ALA A 143 -16.77 -4.24 -2.21
CA ALA A 143 -16.51 -5.14 -1.09
C ALA A 143 -15.83 -4.41 0.08
N LEU A 144 -14.84 -3.57 -0.20
CA LEU A 144 -14.15 -2.75 0.80
C LEU A 144 -15.09 -1.74 1.45
N ALA A 145 -15.98 -1.12 0.68
CA ALA A 145 -16.99 -0.20 1.22
C ALA A 145 -17.93 -0.90 2.20
N VAL A 146 -18.38 -2.11 1.87
CA VAL A 146 -19.18 -2.93 2.81
C VAL A 146 -18.38 -3.28 4.06
N CYS A 147 -17.13 -3.72 3.91
CA CYS A 147 -16.27 -4.03 5.05
C CYS A 147 -16.03 -2.81 5.95
N ALA A 148 -15.91 -1.62 5.37
CA ALA A 148 -15.71 -0.37 6.11
C ALA A 148 -16.88 -0.07 7.07
N THR A 149 -18.10 -0.46 6.74
CA THR A 149 -19.27 -0.26 7.62
C THR A 149 -19.21 -1.08 8.91
N MET A 150 -18.41 -2.12 8.94
CA MET A 150 -18.25 -3.03 10.08
C MET A 150 -17.07 -2.66 10.99
N ARG A 151 -16.40 -1.58 10.72
CA ARG A 151 -15.20 -1.14 11.43
C ARG A 151 -15.41 0.21 12.11
N PRO A 152 -14.74 0.46 13.25
CA PRO A 152 -14.65 1.81 13.77
C PRO A 152 -13.94 2.68 12.74
N SER A 153 -14.59 3.72 12.26
CA SER A 153 -14.01 4.57 11.22
C SER A 153 -13.05 5.59 11.81
N VAL A 154 -11.80 5.57 11.36
CA VAL A 154 -10.92 6.73 11.40
C VAL A 154 -10.80 7.24 9.97
N ASP A 155 -11.62 8.21 9.63
CA ASP A 155 -11.57 8.83 8.31
C ASP A 155 -10.49 9.90 8.30
N ILE A 156 -9.44 9.67 7.53
CA ILE A 156 -8.33 10.60 7.27
C ILE A 156 -8.37 11.16 5.86
N SER A 157 -9.42 10.86 5.09
CA SER A 157 -9.58 11.41 3.74
C SER A 157 -9.67 12.92 3.77
N LEU A 158 -9.11 13.55 2.75
CA LEU A 158 -9.31 14.97 2.51
C LEU A 158 -10.66 15.14 1.83
N SER A 159 -11.51 16.05 2.35
CA SER A 159 -12.66 16.52 1.59
C SER A 159 -12.19 17.21 0.32
N GLU A 160 -12.80 16.85 -0.80
CA GLU A 160 -12.57 17.53 -2.08
C GLU A 160 -12.91 19.03 -2.01
#